data_dae475d746a9da13b279bf188c0d4fae
#
_entry.id   dae475d746a9da13b279bf188c0d4fae
#
_cell.length_a   1.000
_cell.length_b   1.000
_cell.length_c   1.000
_cell.angle_alpha   90.00
_cell.angle_beta   90.00
_cell.angle_gamma   90.00
#
_symmetry.space_group_name_H-M   'P 1'
#
loop_
_entity.id
_entity.type
_entity.pdbx_description
1 polymer ?
#
loop_
_entity_poly.entity_id
_entity_poly.type
_entity_poly.pdbx_seq_one_letter_code
_entity_poly.pdbx_strand_id
1 'polypeptide(L)'
;MKYSHIGIPTTSAFEGEIDLPELKMTVSDHENNPFGIQWQRYWEDAPYPHLVKTVPHVAFEVDDLNAALIGQNVIIRPNSPSDGLIVAFIEVGGAPVELMQYIDPEEKLS
;
A
#
# COMPACT_ATOMS: atom_id res chain seq x y z
N MET A 1 -4.08 -15.19 3.78
CA MET A 1 -3.38 -13.95 3.36
C MET A 1 -2.16 -14.33 2.54
N LYS A 2 -1.92 -13.58 1.50
CA LYS A 2 -0.79 -13.82 0.60
C LYS A 2 0.13 -12.60 0.60
N TYR A 3 1.43 -12.81 0.85
CA TYR A 3 2.41 -11.73 0.79
C TYR A 3 2.43 -11.11 -0.61
N SER A 4 2.41 -9.78 -0.69
CA SER A 4 2.50 -9.02 -1.93
C SER A 4 3.85 -8.33 -2.06
N HIS A 5 4.14 -7.42 -1.15
CA HIS A 5 5.36 -6.62 -1.22
C HIS A 5 5.68 -6.00 0.14
N ILE A 6 6.85 -5.39 0.22
CA ILE A 6 7.24 -4.55 1.35
C ILE A 6 7.53 -3.14 0.83
N GLY A 7 6.87 -2.15 1.41
CA GLY A 7 7.10 -0.74 1.10
C GLY A 7 8.14 -0.16 2.04
N ILE A 8 9.21 0.42 1.51
CA ILE A 8 10.28 1.00 2.31
C ILE A 8 10.38 2.49 2.02
N PRO A 9 9.98 3.34 2.98
CA PRO A 9 10.11 4.79 2.81
C PRO A 9 11.57 5.21 2.72
N THR A 10 11.86 6.15 1.84
CA THR A 10 13.20 6.71 1.69
C THR A 10 13.09 8.18 1.28
N THR A 11 14.10 8.97 1.62
CA THR A 11 14.22 10.35 1.15
C THR A 11 15.20 10.46 -0.01
N SER A 12 15.86 9.35 -0.36
CA SER A 12 16.87 9.31 -1.43
C SER A 12 16.25 8.92 -2.76
N ALA A 13 16.91 9.33 -3.84
CA ALA A 13 16.55 8.83 -5.18
C ALA A 13 16.92 7.36 -5.30
N PHE A 14 16.20 6.65 -6.15
CA PHE A 14 16.46 5.23 -6.42
C PHE A 14 16.27 4.93 -7.90
N GLU A 15 16.81 3.82 -8.34
CA GLU A 15 16.71 3.40 -9.75
C GLU A 15 15.26 3.00 -10.09
N GLY A 16 14.83 3.37 -11.29
CA GLY A 16 13.50 3.00 -11.78
C GLY A 16 12.36 3.77 -11.15
N GLU A 17 12.58 5.04 -10.82
CA GLU A 17 11.55 5.88 -10.21
C GLU A 17 10.32 6.02 -11.10
N ILE A 18 9.15 5.83 -10.50
CA ILE A 18 7.85 6.03 -11.12
C ILE A 18 7.10 7.07 -10.29
N ASP A 19 6.79 8.21 -10.89
CA ASP A 19 6.02 9.25 -10.19
C ASP A 19 4.53 8.94 -10.24
N LEU A 20 3.89 9.01 -9.08
CA LEU A 20 2.45 8.84 -8.92
C LEU A 20 1.88 10.15 -8.34
N PRO A 21 1.70 11.19 -9.17
CA PRO A 21 1.33 12.51 -8.66
C PRO A 21 -0.04 12.53 -7.97
N GLU A 22 -0.96 11.68 -8.38
CA GLU A 22 -2.28 11.59 -7.73
C GLU A 22 -2.17 11.06 -6.30
N LEU A 23 -1.14 10.28 -6.01
CA LEU A 23 -0.86 9.73 -4.68
C LEU A 23 0.22 10.53 -3.96
N LYS A 24 0.81 11.53 -4.60
CA LYS A 24 1.88 12.37 -4.06
C LYS A 24 3.06 11.55 -3.54
N MET A 25 3.50 10.61 -4.37
CA MET A 25 4.63 9.76 -4.05
C MET A 25 5.34 9.27 -5.32
N THR A 26 6.60 8.87 -5.14
CA THR A 26 7.42 8.27 -6.17
C THR A 26 7.80 6.87 -5.69
N VAL A 27 7.63 5.86 -6.55
CA VAL A 27 7.81 4.47 -6.16
C VAL A 27 8.69 3.73 -7.16
N SER A 28 9.25 2.58 -6.71
CA SER A 28 9.85 1.61 -7.61
C SER A 28 8.81 0.51 -7.92
N ASP A 29 9.07 -0.27 -8.96
CA ASP A 29 8.19 -1.38 -9.34
C ASP A 29 8.55 -2.62 -8.52
N HIS A 30 7.73 -2.95 -7.51
CA HIS A 30 7.97 -4.10 -6.66
C HIS A 30 7.85 -5.44 -7.40
N GLU A 31 7.10 -5.47 -8.53
CA GLU A 31 6.95 -6.70 -9.31
C GLU A 31 8.24 -7.07 -10.03
N ASN A 32 9.12 -6.11 -10.28
CA ASN A 32 10.45 -6.33 -10.85
C ASN A 32 11.54 -6.56 -9.81
N ASN A 33 11.15 -6.77 -8.55
CA ASN A 33 12.08 -7.06 -7.47
C ASN A 33 11.81 -8.47 -6.95
N PRO A 34 12.82 -9.37 -6.86
CA PRO A 34 12.60 -10.76 -6.48
C PRO A 34 12.07 -10.92 -5.04
N PHE A 35 12.23 -9.92 -4.20
CA PHE A 35 11.75 -9.94 -2.81
C PHE A 35 10.49 -9.10 -2.60
N GLY A 36 9.97 -8.48 -3.66
CA GLY A 36 8.83 -7.60 -3.56
C GLY A 36 9.13 -6.27 -2.88
N ILE A 37 10.38 -5.80 -2.95
CA ILE A 37 10.75 -4.51 -2.35
C ILE A 37 10.25 -3.38 -3.23
N GLN A 38 9.52 -2.45 -2.63
CA GLN A 38 9.12 -1.20 -3.26
C GLN A 38 9.69 -0.04 -2.46
N TRP A 39 10.62 0.69 -3.08
CA TRP A 39 11.08 1.94 -2.50
C TRP A 39 10.00 2.99 -2.69
N GLN A 40 9.78 3.83 -1.66
CA GLN A 40 8.72 4.82 -1.66
C GLN A 40 9.26 6.14 -1.14
N ARG A 41 9.19 7.18 -1.98
CA ARG A 41 9.51 8.53 -1.55
C ARG A 41 8.21 9.33 -1.53
N TYR A 42 7.70 9.59 -0.33
CA TYR A 42 6.51 10.42 -0.16
C TYR A 42 6.87 11.88 -0.39
N TRP A 43 6.06 12.58 -1.16
CA TRP A 43 6.25 14.01 -1.39
C TRP A 43 5.92 14.76 -0.10
N GLU A 44 6.46 15.99 0.05
CA GLU A 44 6.34 16.75 1.28
C GLU A 44 4.89 16.96 1.70
N ASP A 45 3.98 17.18 0.75
CA ASP A 45 2.57 17.42 1.00
C ASP A 45 1.70 16.17 0.94
N ALA A 46 2.30 14.99 0.95
CA ALA A 46 1.54 13.73 0.93
C ALA A 46 0.70 13.60 2.22
N PRO A 47 -0.63 13.37 2.11
CA PRO A 47 -1.55 13.47 3.24
C PRO A 47 -1.70 12.15 4.02
N TYR A 48 -0.64 11.35 4.10
CA TYR A 48 -0.70 10.07 4.79
C TYR A 48 -0.25 10.19 6.23
N PRO A 49 -0.68 9.26 7.12
CA PRO A 49 -0.19 9.24 8.50
C PRO A 49 1.34 9.18 8.56
N HIS A 50 1.91 9.84 9.54
CA HIS A 50 3.36 9.87 9.72
C HIS A 50 3.97 8.46 9.77
N LEU A 51 3.27 7.52 10.43
CA LEU A 51 3.72 6.13 10.52
C LEU A 51 3.92 5.52 9.14
N VAL A 52 2.98 5.72 8.22
CA VAL A 52 3.06 5.19 6.86
C VAL A 52 4.21 5.82 6.07
N LYS A 53 4.48 7.10 6.33
CA LYS A 53 5.52 7.85 5.60
C LYS A 53 6.93 7.56 6.10
N THR A 54 7.10 6.95 7.27
CA THR A 54 8.40 6.81 7.91
C THR A 54 8.79 5.39 8.29
N VAL A 55 7.83 4.48 8.42
CA VAL A 55 8.10 3.10 8.85
C VAL A 55 7.79 2.16 7.68
N PRO A 56 8.67 1.20 7.38
CA PRO A 56 8.37 0.19 6.35
C PRO A 56 7.10 -0.57 6.68
N HIS A 57 6.34 -0.90 5.64
CA HIS A 57 5.12 -1.70 5.79
C HIS A 57 5.18 -2.93 4.91
N VAL A 58 4.59 -4.02 5.40
CA VAL A 58 4.38 -5.23 4.61
C VAL A 58 2.95 -5.21 4.08
N ALA A 59 2.77 -5.66 2.84
CA ALA A 59 1.48 -5.69 2.17
C ALA A 59 1.06 -7.13 1.88
N PHE A 60 -0.20 -7.43 2.19
CA PHE A 60 -0.79 -8.75 1.95
C PHE A 60 -2.05 -8.62 1.11
N GLU A 61 -2.25 -9.59 0.21
CA GLU A 61 -3.52 -9.77 -0.47
C GLU A 61 -4.46 -10.55 0.43
N VAL A 62 -5.71 -10.10 0.51
CA VAL A 62 -6.78 -10.76 1.25
C VAL A 62 -7.96 -10.99 0.32
N ASP A 63 -8.79 -12.00 0.64
CA ASP A 63 -9.97 -12.32 -0.16
C ASP A 63 -11.12 -11.33 0.09
N ASP A 64 -11.24 -10.83 1.32
CA ASP A 64 -12.30 -9.91 1.72
C ASP A 64 -11.72 -8.85 2.65
N LEU A 65 -11.50 -7.66 2.11
CA LEU A 65 -10.88 -6.57 2.86
C LEU A 65 -11.74 -6.14 4.04
N ASN A 66 -13.05 -6.03 3.86
CA ASN A 66 -13.94 -5.60 4.94
C ASN A 66 -13.88 -6.58 6.11
N ALA A 67 -13.88 -7.88 5.83
CA ALA A 67 -13.76 -8.89 6.87
C ALA A 67 -12.40 -8.83 7.57
N ALA A 68 -11.34 -8.61 6.80
CA ALA A 68 -9.98 -8.52 7.35
C ALA A 68 -9.78 -7.31 8.26
N LEU A 69 -10.57 -6.25 8.09
CA LEU A 69 -10.44 -5.04 8.90
C LEU A 69 -11.20 -5.10 10.23
N ILE A 70 -12.07 -6.09 10.42
CA ILE A 70 -12.85 -6.22 11.67
C ILE A 70 -11.90 -6.37 12.86
N GLY A 71 -12.06 -5.51 13.86
CA GLY A 71 -11.24 -5.54 15.07
C GLY A 71 -9.85 -4.94 14.92
N GLN A 72 -9.51 -4.40 13.74
CA GLN A 72 -8.20 -3.80 13.49
C GLN A 72 -8.21 -2.30 13.72
N ASN A 73 -7.02 -1.76 14.02
CA ASN A 73 -6.83 -0.31 14.12
C ASN A 73 -6.54 0.23 12.71
N VAL A 74 -7.58 0.74 12.05
CA VAL A 74 -7.48 1.24 10.66
C VAL A 74 -6.91 2.66 10.68
N ILE A 75 -5.78 2.88 10.02
CA ILE A 75 -5.13 4.18 9.94
C ILE A 75 -5.27 4.83 8.57
N ILE A 76 -5.51 4.05 7.51
CA ILE A 76 -5.96 4.57 6.21
C ILE A 76 -7.16 3.72 5.80
N ARG A 77 -8.31 4.39 5.64
CA ARG A 77 -9.56 3.71 5.27
C ARG A 77 -9.46 3.12 3.86
N PRO A 78 -10.30 2.11 3.54
CA PRO A 78 -10.31 1.54 2.21
C PRO A 78 -10.42 2.60 1.12
N ASN A 79 -9.54 2.49 0.14
CA ASN A 79 -9.47 3.39 -1.00
C ASN A 79 -8.93 2.62 -2.20
N SER A 80 -9.09 3.19 -3.40
CA SER A 80 -8.68 2.53 -4.63
C SER A 80 -7.55 3.33 -5.28
N PRO A 81 -6.27 2.95 -5.07
CA PRO A 81 -5.15 3.66 -5.69
C PRO A 81 -5.03 3.39 -7.19
N SER A 82 -5.62 2.30 -7.65
CA SER A 82 -5.68 1.96 -9.08
C SER A 82 -6.95 1.16 -9.33
N ASP A 83 -7.33 1.08 -10.61
CA ASP A 83 -8.55 0.39 -11.01
C ASP A 83 -8.47 -1.10 -10.68
N GLY A 84 -9.51 -1.65 -10.08
CA GLY A 84 -9.57 -3.06 -9.70
C GLY A 84 -8.83 -3.43 -8.42
N LEU A 85 -8.36 -2.45 -7.67
CA LEU A 85 -7.62 -2.68 -6.43
C LEU A 85 -8.18 -1.81 -5.31
N ILE A 86 -8.46 -2.42 -4.15
CA ILE A 86 -8.85 -1.70 -2.94
C ILE A 86 -7.80 -1.99 -1.88
N VAL A 87 -7.33 -0.97 -1.19
CA VAL A 87 -6.34 -1.11 -0.14
C VAL A 87 -6.77 -0.36 1.12
N ALA A 88 -6.24 -0.81 2.26
CA ALA A 88 -6.36 -0.13 3.53
C ALA A 88 -5.08 -0.36 4.33
N PHE A 89 -4.80 0.53 5.27
CA PHE A 89 -3.67 0.35 6.19
C PHE A 89 -4.19 0.21 7.60
N ILE A 90 -3.59 -0.72 8.34
CA ILE A 90 -3.84 -0.92 9.77
C ILE A 90 -2.52 -0.73 10.53
N GLU A 91 -2.64 -0.49 11.82
CA GLU A 91 -1.47 -0.46 12.72
C GLU A 91 -1.51 -1.68 13.62
N VAL A 92 -0.37 -2.38 13.70
CA VAL A 92 -0.21 -3.56 14.54
C VAL A 92 1.06 -3.37 15.36
N GLY A 93 0.91 -3.05 16.64
CA GLY A 93 2.05 -2.87 17.56
C GLY A 93 3.05 -1.81 17.08
N GLY A 94 2.59 -0.73 16.47
CA GLY A 94 3.44 0.33 15.94
C GLY A 94 3.94 0.08 14.53
N ALA A 95 3.55 -1.03 13.90
CA ALA A 95 3.92 -1.34 12.52
C ALA A 95 2.74 -1.08 11.59
N PRO A 96 2.95 -0.36 10.48
CA PRO A 96 1.91 -0.23 9.47
C PRO A 96 1.84 -1.50 8.63
N VAL A 97 0.63 -1.96 8.34
CA VAL A 97 0.39 -3.13 7.48
C VAL A 97 -0.63 -2.75 6.43
N GLU A 98 -0.33 -3.01 5.16
CA GLU A 98 -1.25 -2.77 4.06
C GLU A 98 -2.00 -4.05 3.73
N LEU A 99 -3.33 -3.95 3.63
CA LEU A 99 -4.19 -5.06 3.19
C LEU A 99 -4.78 -4.69 1.84
N MET A 100 -4.72 -5.62 0.90
CA MET A 100 -5.09 -5.39 -0.50
C MET A 100 -6.10 -6.42 -0.95
N GLN A 101 -7.11 -5.97 -1.69
CA GLN A 101 -8.07 -6.88 -2.33
C GLN A 101 -8.18 -6.50 -3.79
N TYR A 102 -7.92 -7.46 -4.68
CA TYR A 102 -8.19 -7.29 -6.10
C TYR A 102 -9.65 -7.61 -6.37
N ILE A 103 -10.33 -6.74 -7.13
CA ILE A 103 -11.74 -6.88 -7.47
C ILE A 103 -11.83 -7.39 -8.89
N ASP A 104 -12.53 -8.53 -9.06
CA ASP A 104 -12.82 -9.07 -10.37
C ASP A 104 -13.68 -8.07 -11.15
N PRO A 105 -13.32 -7.72 -12.41
CA PRO A 105 -14.14 -6.84 -13.23
C PRO A 105 -15.60 -7.29 -13.37
N GLU A 106 -15.88 -8.58 -13.34
CA GLU A 106 -17.24 -9.10 -13.39
C GLU A 106 -18.02 -8.78 -12.12
N GLU A 107 -17.36 -8.78 -10.95
CA GLU A 107 -17.99 -8.42 -9.68
C GLU A 107 -18.39 -6.95 -9.65
N LYS A 108 -17.65 -6.09 -10.33
CA LYS A 108 -17.98 -4.66 -10.41
C LYS A 108 -19.27 -4.40 -11.18
N LEU A 109 -19.64 -5.29 -12.08
CA LEU A 109 -20.83 -5.13 -12.93
C LEU A 109 -22.10 -5.72 -12.31
N SER A 110 -21.96 -6.46 -11.24
CA SER A 110 -23.07 -7.03 -10.49
C SER A 110 -23.36 -6.20 -9.22
#